data_2827c5da89652bf64cba5ec77c3b8f23
#
_entry.id   2827c5da89652bf64cba5ec77c3b8f23
#
_cell.length_a   1.000
_cell.length_b   1.000
_cell.length_c   1.000
_cell.angle_alpha   90.00
_cell.angle_beta   90.00
_cell.angle_gamma   90.00
#
_symmetry.space_group_name_H-M   'P 1'
#
loop_
_entity.id
_entity.type
_entity.pdbx_description
1 polymer ?
#
loop_
_entity_poly.entity_id
_entity_poly.type
_entity_poly.pdbx_seq_one_letter_code
_entity_poly.pdbx_strand_id
1 'polypeptide(L)'
;ESILNIPSSDSKKITEAINVVIASYEKKRPLLPDDEVIIQEMVQNTSMSGVVFTHDLNTGAPYYVINYDDQSGLTDTVTSGNGEYANRTLYIHRNSVDKIRSERFTILLQAIKELELVVDSQFLDIEFALGADLTPYLLQVRAITTQPNWNRLVSKQIDETLQGVDSFVKDRLKRFDDVYGKTTILGQMPDWNPVEMIGVVPRDLAFSLYKTLITKEIC
;
A
#
# COMPACT_ATOMS: atom_id res chain seq x y z
N GLU A 1 -10.09 4.36 -19.90
CA GLU A 1 -11.30 4.80 -19.19
C GLU A 1 -12.08 3.58 -18.73
N SER A 2 -12.71 3.63 -17.55
CA SER A 2 -13.61 2.59 -17.03
C SER A 2 -14.98 3.21 -16.70
N ILE A 3 -16.05 2.46 -16.93
CA ILE A 3 -17.41 2.86 -16.59
C ILE A 3 -17.99 1.81 -15.65
N LEU A 4 -18.41 2.26 -14.48
CA LEU A 4 -18.86 1.39 -13.38
C LEU A 4 -20.38 1.43 -13.20
N ASN A 5 -20.90 0.46 -12.45
CA ASN A 5 -22.30 0.39 -12.02
C ASN A 5 -23.32 0.35 -13.16
N ILE A 6 -23.01 -0.38 -14.25
CA ILE A 6 -23.96 -0.59 -15.34
C ILE A 6 -24.81 -1.81 -15.02
N PRO A 7 -26.16 -1.68 -15.01
CA PRO A 7 -27.03 -2.83 -14.77
C PRO A 7 -26.84 -3.92 -15.83
N SER A 8 -26.55 -5.15 -15.41
CA SER A 8 -26.35 -6.29 -16.32
C SER A 8 -27.59 -6.63 -17.17
N SER A 9 -28.78 -6.23 -16.70
CA SER A 9 -30.04 -6.42 -17.44
C SER A 9 -30.30 -5.38 -18.54
N ASP A 10 -29.49 -4.31 -18.62
CA ASP A 10 -29.68 -3.20 -19.56
C ASP A 10 -28.62 -3.28 -20.68
N SER A 11 -28.90 -4.10 -21.70
CA SER A 11 -28.02 -4.29 -22.84
C SER A 11 -27.74 -3.00 -23.63
N LYS A 12 -28.67 -2.03 -23.60
CA LYS A 12 -28.49 -0.74 -24.26
C LYS A 12 -27.42 0.08 -23.54
N LYS A 13 -27.50 0.19 -22.23
CA LYS A 13 -26.48 0.88 -21.42
C LYS A 13 -25.12 0.21 -21.49
N ILE A 14 -25.07 -1.12 -21.54
CA ILE A 14 -23.82 -1.87 -21.76
C ILE A 14 -23.18 -1.45 -23.09
N THR A 15 -23.97 -1.44 -24.19
CA THR A 15 -23.49 -1.04 -25.53
C THR A 15 -23.02 0.40 -25.55
N GLU A 16 -23.78 1.32 -24.93
CA GLU A 16 -23.40 2.73 -24.83
C GLU A 16 -22.07 2.89 -24.07
N ALA A 17 -21.88 2.17 -22.96
CA ALA A 17 -20.65 2.18 -22.18
C ALA A 17 -19.44 1.66 -22.96
N ILE A 18 -19.60 0.55 -23.68
CA ILE A 18 -18.56 0.01 -24.56
C ILE A 18 -18.13 1.08 -25.59
N ASN A 19 -19.08 1.73 -26.26
CA ASN A 19 -18.80 2.76 -27.23
C ASN A 19 -18.08 3.96 -26.61
N VAL A 20 -18.43 4.36 -25.40
CA VAL A 20 -17.73 5.45 -24.69
C VAL A 20 -16.29 5.05 -24.37
N VAL A 21 -16.04 3.81 -23.90
CA VAL A 21 -14.70 3.31 -23.65
C VAL A 21 -13.88 3.31 -24.93
N ILE A 22 -14.40 2.76 -26.04
CA ILE A 22 -13.74 2.74 -27.35
C ILE A 22 -13.38 4.18 -27.79
N ALA A 23 -14.35 5.10 -27.76
CA ALA A 23 -14.14 6.48 -28.17
C ALA A 23 -13.09 7.22 -27.29
N SER A 24 -12.92 6.82 -26.02
CA SER A 24 -11.90 7.36 -25.13
C SER A 24 -10.48 6.97 -25.57
N TYR A 25 -10.32 5.78 -26.14
CA TYR A 25 -9.04 5.30 -26.66
C TYR A 25 -8.73 5.90 -28.02
N GLU A 26 -9.73 6.04 -28.90
CA GLU A 26 -9.56 6.68 -30.22
C GLU A 26 -9.01 8.11 -30.12
N LYS A 27 -9.34 8.84 -29.06
CA LYS A 27 -8.79 10.18 -28.80
C LYS A 27 -7.30 10.19 -28.49
N LYS A 28 -6.75 9.06 -28.04
CA LYS A 28 -5.35 8.94 -27.60
C LYS A 28 -4.46 8.31 -28.68
N ARG A 29 -4.98 7.35 -29.45
CA ARG A 29 -4.31 6.65 -30.53
C ARG A 29 -5.32 5.97 -31.46
N PRO A 30 -4.93 5.68 -32.72
CA PRO A 30 -5.75 4.84 -33.60
C PRO A 30 -6.02 3.47 -32.95
N LEU A 31 -7.22 2.93 -33.15
CA LEU A 31 -7.55 1.57 -32.73
C LEU A 31 -6.78 0.56 -33.57
N LEU A 32 -6.33 -0.51 -32.92
CA LEU A 32 -5.71 -1.65 -33.55
C LEU A 32 -6.72 -2.79 -33.71
N PRO A 33 -6.52 -3.71 -34.70
CA PRO A 33 -7.44 -4.84 -34.89
C PRO A 33 -7.59 -5.76 -33.68
N ASP A 34 -6.57 -5.81 -32.82
CA ASP A 34 -6.50 -6.70 -31.66
C ASP A 34 -6.84 -5.96 -30.33
N ASP A 35 -7.38 -4.73 -30.43
CA ASP A 35 -7.85 -4.02 -29.23
C ASP A 35 -9.13 -4.67 -28.70
N GLU A 36 -9.15 -4.94 -27.38
CA GLU A 36 -10.25 -5.58 -26.70
C GLU A 36 -10.83 -4.67 -25.61
N VAL A 37 -12.11 -4.86 -25.29
CA VAL A 37 -12.80 -4.23 -24.15
C VAL A 37 -13.15 -5.30 -23.14
N ILE A 38 -12.70 -5.10 -21.90
CA ILE A 38 -13.03 -6.00 -20.79
C ILE A 38 -14.37 -5.59 -20.19
N ILE A 39 -15.28 -6.54 -20.08
CA ILE A 39 -16.53 -6.41 -19.33
C ILE A 39 -16.42 -7.33 -18.13
N GLN A 40 -16.50 -6.77 -16.93
CA GLN A 40 -16.32 -7.48 -15.68
C GLN A 40 -17.53 -7.29 -14.77
N GLU A 41 -17.95 -8.35 -14.09
CA GLU A 41 -18.97 -8.27 -13.06
C GLU A 41 -18.46 -7.42 -11.88
N MET A 42 -19.33 -6.55 -11.36
CA MET A 42 -19.02 -5.75 -10.18
C MET A 42 -19.01 -6.61 -8.94
N VAL A 43 -17.92 -6.52 -8.16
CA VAL A 43 -17.85 -7.19 -6.86
C VAL A 43 -18.89 -6.58 -5.92
N GLN A 44 -19.73 -7.44 -5.35
CA GLN A 44 -20.78 -7.06 -4.41
C GLN A 44 -20.34 -7.32 -2.97
N ASN A 45 -20.93 -6.59 -2.02
CA ASN A 45 -20.67 -6.77 -0.57
C ASN A 45 -19.16 -6.73 -0.23
N THR A 46 -18.50 -5.69 -0.71
CA THR A 46 -17.07 -5.48 -0.47
C THR A 46 -16.81 -5.11 0.99
N SER A 47 -15.95 -5.87 1.66
CA SER A 47 -15.50 -5.59 3.03
C SER A 47 -14.25 -4.70 3.07
N MET A 48 -13.44 -4.72 2.01
CA MET A 48 -12.27 -3.90 1.85
C MET A 48 -11.92 -3.82 0.37
N SER A 49 -11.48 -2.66 -0.09
CA SER A 49 -10.94 -2.48 -1.44
C SER A 49 -9.75 -1.54 -1.43
N GLY A 50 -8.94 -1.56 -2.48
CA GLY A 50 -7.80 -0.66 -2.56
C GLY A 50 -6.77 -1.01 -3.60
N VAL A 51 -5.57 -0.48 -3.38
CA VAL A 51 -4.41 -0.66 -4.23
C VAL A 51 -3.25 -1.19 -3.41
N VAL A 52 -2.53 -2.17 -3.94
CA VAL A 52 -1.28 -2.66 -3.38
C VAL A 52 -0.14 -2.41 -4.34
N PHE A 53 0.86 -1.68 -3.88
CA PHE A 53 2.17 -1.64 -4.53
C PHE A 53 3.06 -2.69 -3.86
N THR A 54 3.66 -3.57 -4.63
CA THR A 54 4.51 -4.64 -4.09
C THR A 54 5.89 -4.16 -3.63
N HIS A 55 6.22 -2.90 -3.94
CA HIS A 55 7.36 -2.15 -3.42
C HIS A 55 6.96 -0.68 -3.17
N ASP A 56 7.64 -0.03 -2.23
CA ASP A 56 7.45 1.41 -2.04
C ASP A 56 7.87 2.20 -3.27
N LEU A 57 6.96 2.98 -3.83
CA LEU A 57 7.18 3.71 -5.08
C LEU A 57 8.23 4.81 -4.98
N ASN A 58 8.45 5.35 -3.78
CA ASN A 58 9.36 6.47 -3.58
C ASN A 58 10.81 6.01 -3.43
N THR A 59 11.02 4.89 -2.75
CA THR A 59 12.35 4.41 -2.35
C THR A 59 12.74 3.08 -3.00
N GLY A 60 11.77 2.33 -3.56
CA GLY A 60 11.96 0.96 -4.01
C GLY A 60 12.17 -0.03 -2.87
N ALA A 61 11.90 0.38 -1.63
CA ALA A 61 12.06 -0.47 -0.47
C ALA A 61 11.12 -1.69 -0.50
N PRO A 62 11.52 -2.84 0.08
CA PRO A 62 10.81 -4.10 -0.03
C PRO A 62 9.59 -4.18 0.90
N TYR A 63 8.66 -3.26 0.72
CA TYR A 63 7.39 -3.21 1.44
C TYR A 63 6.21 -3.38 0.51
N TYR A 64 5.26 -4.21 0.89
CA TYR A 64 3.91 -4.11 0.38
C TYR A 64 3.29 -2.83 0.95
N VAL A 65 2.90 -1.91 0.08
CA VAL A 65 2.23 -0.66 0.46
C VAL A 65 0.77 -0.79 0.07
N ILE A 66 -0.10 -0.94 1.06
CA ILE A 66 -1.52 -1.20 0.87
C ILE A 66 -2.28 0.08 1.20
N ASN A 67 -2.85 0.72 0.18
CA ASN A 67 -3.80 1.80 0.35
C ASN A 67 -5.20 1.21 0.26
N TYR A 68 -6.02 1.36 1.30
CA TYR A 68 -7.28 0.65 1.38
C TYR A 68 -8.41 1.46 2.02
N ASP A 69 -9.62 1.10 1.64
CA ASP A 69 -10.87 1.53 2.25
C ASP A 69 -11.63 0.30 2.77
N ASP A 70 -11.97 0.31 4.05
CA ASP A 70 -12.74 -0.73 4.72
C ASP A 70 -14.03 -0.19 5.37
N GLN A 71 -14.51 0.97 4.89
CA GLN A 71 -15.67 1.66 5.45
C GLN A 71 -16.78 1.91 4.42
N SER A 72 -16.43 2.33 3.20
CA SER A 72 -17.44 2.76 2.22
C SER A 72 -18.16 1.58 1.55
N GLY A 73 -17.53 0.41 1.47
CA GLY A 73 -18.02 -0.73 0.70
C GLY A 73 -17.94 -0.55 -0.83
N LEU A 74 -17.30 0.53 -1.29
CA LEU A 74 -17.09 0.82 -2.71
C LEU A 74 -15.73 0.28 -3.16
N THR A 75 -15.57 0.04 -4.45
CA THR A 75 -14.33 -0.53 -5.01
C THR A 75 -13.41 0.50 -5.64
N ASP A 76 -13.85 1.75 -5.80
CA ASP A 76 -13.17 2.81 -6.53
C ASP A 76 -12.73 4.01 -5.69
N THR A 77 -12.99 4.01 -4.38
CA THR A 77 -12.69 5.14 -3.49
C THR A 77 -11.20 5.47 -3.43
N VAL A 78 -10.34 4.46 -3.36
CA VAL A 78 -8.89 4.64 -3.29
C VAL A 78 -8.33 5.10 -4.64
N THR A 79 -8.79 4.51 -5.75
CA THR A 79 -8.30 4.82 -7.10
C THR A 79 -8.78 6.17 -7.61
N SER A 80 -9.98 6.60 -7.21
CA SER A 80 -10.53 7.92 -7.56
C SER A 80 -9.97 9.05 -6.70
N GLY A 81 -9.37 8.73 -5.54
CA GLY A 81 -8.88 9.71 -4.58
C GLY A 81 -10.00 10.51 -3.88
N ASN A 82 -11.25 10.10 -4.05
CA ASN A 82 -12.42 10.78 -3.51
C ASN A 82 -12.92 10.08 -2.25
N GLY A 83 -12.79 10.74 -1.10
CA GLY A 83 -13.39 10.29 0.16
C GLY A 83 -12.46 10.42 1.36
N GLU A 84 -13.04 10.64 2.53
CA GLU A 84 -12.32 10.73 3.81
C GLU A 84 -11.61 9.41 4.20
N TYR A 85 -12.05 8.30 3.64
CA TYR A 85 -11.57 6.94 3.97
C TYR A 85 -10.48 6.42 3.03
N ALA A 86 -10.17 7.13 1.95
CA ALA A 86 -9.17 6.74 0.94
C ALA A 86 -7.70 6.83 1.42
N ASN A 87 -7.46 7.28 2.66
CA ASN A 87 -6.13 7.64 3.15
C ASN A 87 -5.52 6.62 4.12
N ARG A 88 -6.07 5.42 4.23
CA ARG A 88 -5.47 4.39 5.08
C ARG A 88 -4.36 3.69 4.33
N THR A 89 -3.15 3.79 4.86
CA THR A 89 -1.98 3.13 4.29
C THR A 89 -1.35 2.19 5.30
N LEU A 90 -1.08 0.97 4.87
CA LEU A 90 -0.38 -0.04 5.66
C LEU A 90 0.90 -0.44 4.92
N TYR A 91 2.02 -0.38 5.64
CA TYR A 91 3.32 -0.86 5.15
C TYR A 91 3.64 -2.20 5.78
N ILE A 92 3.92 -3.21 4.97
CA ILE A 92 4.29 -4.55 5.44
C ILE A 92 5.58 -4.95 4.77
N HIS A 93 6.63 -5.14 5.57
CA HIS A 93 7.90 -5.63 5.04
C HIS A 93 7.74 -7.03 4.44
N ARG A 94 8.28 -7.27 3.25
CA ARG A 94 8.09 -8.52 2.50
C ARG A 94 8.49 -9.77 3.29
N ASN A 95 9.54 -9.70 4.12
CA ASN A 95 10.00 -10.79 4.99
C ASN A 95 9.19 -10.92 6.29
N SER A 96 8.16 -10.10 6.52
CA SER A 96 7.36 -10.10 7.75
C SER A 96 5.89 -10.49 7.52
N VAL A 97 5.54 -10.94 6.34
CA VAL A 97 4.16 -11.33 5.98
C VAL A 97 3.65 -12.42 6.93
N ASP A 98 4.49 -13.38 7.31
CA ASP A 98 4.11 -14.49 8.20
C ASP A 98 3.86 -14.05 9.66
N LYS A 99 4.21 -12.80 10.03
CA LYS A 99 3.99 -12.23 11.35
C LYS A 99 2.66 -11.48 11.48
N ILE A 100 1.90 -11.36 10.39
CA ILE A 100 0.63 -10.63 10.34
C ILE A 100 -0.43 -11.43 11.09
N ARG A 101 -1.16 -10.75 12.00
CA ARG A 101 -2.23 -11.36 12.78
C ARG A 101 -3.62 -11.15 12.18
N SER A 102 -3.76 -10.22 11.26
CA SER A 102 -5.03 -9.89 10.62
C SER A 102 -5.31 -10.86 9.49
N GLU A 103 -6.37 -11.65 9.61
CA GLU A 103 -6.78 -12.64 8.62
C GLU A 103 -6.98 -12.03 7.23
N ARG A 104 -7.70 -10.90 7.13
CA ARG A 104 -7.96 -10.22 5.86
C ARG A 104 -6.68 -9.83 5.11
N PHE A 105 -5.67 -9.30 5.82
CA PHE A 105 -4.38 -8.95 5.19
C PHE A 105 -3.54 -10.19 4.88
N THR A 106 -3.64 -11.23 5.67
CA THR A 106 -2.97 -12.51 5.38
C THR A 106 -3.49 -13.12 4.08
N ILE A 107 -4.81 -13.20 3.92
CA ILE A 107 -5.45 -13.71 2.70
C ILE A 107 -5.08 -12.85 1.49
N LEU A 108 -5.19 -11.52 1.61
CA LEU A 108 -4.82 -10.59 0.55
C LEU A 108 -3.36 -10.80 0.09
N LEU A 109 -2.42 -10.85 1.04
CA LEU A 109 -1.01 -10.98 0.71
C LEU A 109 -0.63 -12.37 0.17
N GLN A 110 -1.36 -13.41 0.56
CA GLN A 110 -1.21 -14.74 -0.06
C GLN A 110 -1.61 -14.71 -1.53
N ALA A 111 -2.76 -14.10 -1.85
CA ALA A 111 -3.22 -13.93 -3.22
C ALA A 111 -2.24 -13.07 -4.06
N ILE A 112 -1.67 -12.01 -3.47
CA ILE A 112 -0.66 -11.19 -4.14
C ILE A 112 0.62 -11.96 -4.41
N LYS A 113 1.11 -12.77 -3.45
CA LYS A 113 2.29 -13.62 -3.66
C LYS A 113 2.06 -14.66 -4.77
N GLU A 114 0.89 -15.24 -4.83
CA GLU A 114 0.51 -16.14 -5.92
C GLU A 114 0.52 -15.42 -7.27
N LEU A 115 -0.04 -14.20 -7.31
CA LEU A 115 -0.04 -13.37 -8.50
C LEU A 115 1.38 -12.99 -8.96
N GLU A 116 2.29 -12.65 -8.03
CA GLU A 116 3.69 -12.37 -8.35
C GLU A 116 4.36 -13.58 -9.04
N LEU A 117 4.01 -14.80 -8.63
CA LEU A 117 4.53 -16.02 -9.26
C LEU A 117 3.92 -16.24 -10.66
N VAL A 118 2.61 -16.01 -10.83
CA VAL A 118 1.93 -16.20 -12.11
C VAL A 118 2.39 -15.17 -13.15
N VAL A 119 2.59 -13.92 -12.73
CA VAL A 119 3.05 -12.82 -13.62
C VAL A 119 4.57 -12.84 -13.82
N ASP A 120 5.30 -13.63 -13.03
CA ASP A 120 6.76 -13.64 -12.97
C ASP A 120 7.37 -12.26 -12.75
N SER A 121 6.77 -11.49 -11.84
CA SER A 121 7.21 -10.14 -11.49
C SER A 121 6.95 -9.84 -10.03
N GLN A 122 7.93 -9.19 -9.38
CA GLN A 122 7.80 -8.67 -8.01
C GLN A 122 7.42 -7.18 -7.97
N PHE A 123 7.27 -6.53 -9.12
CA PHE A 123 7.04 -5.09 -9.21
C PHE A 123 5.67 -4.81 -9.81
N LEU A 124 4.64 -4.97 -8.98
CA LEU A 124 3.25 -4.88 -9.40
C LEU A 124 2.49 -3.79 -8.65
N ASP A 125 1.60 -3.13 -9.39
CA ASP A 125 0.53 -2.24 -8.96
C ASP A 125 -0.77 -3.02 -9.14
N ILE A 126 -1.47 -3.31 -8.04
CA ILE A 126 -2.60 -4.25 -8.01
C ILE A 126 -3.81 -3.57 -7.39
N GLU A 127 -4.89 -3.45 -8.16
CA GLU A 127 -6.20 -3.06 -7.63
C GLU A 127 -6.97 -4.31 -7.19
N PHE A 128 -7.49 -4.27 -5.97
CA PHE A 128 -8.15 -5.42 -5.36
C PHE A 128 -9.46 -5.06 -4.65
N ALA A 129 -10.30 -6.07 -4.45
CA ALA A 129 -11.40 -6.04 -3.48
C ALA A 129 -11.41 -7.33 -2.67
N LEU A 130 -11.87 -7.27 -1.42
CA LEU A 130 -12.22 -8.42 -0.60
C LEU A 130 -13.73 -8.45 -0.40
N GLY A 131 -14.34 -9.58 -0.64
CA GLY A 131 -15.73 -9.84 -0.30
C GLY A 131 -15.97 -9.87 1.22
N ALA A 132 -17.22 -9.90 1.64
CA ALA A 132 -17.58 -10.06 3.04
C ALA A 132 -17.11 -11.41 3.63
N ASP A 133 -16.95 -12.42 2.79
CA ASP A 133 -16.42 -13.75 3.10
C ASP A 133 -14.87 -13.81 3.01
N LEU A 134 -14.21 -12.68 2.84
CA LEU A 134 -12.78 -12.51 2.62
C LEU A 134 -12.26 -13.11 1.30
N THR A 135 -13.12 -13.45 0.35
CA THR A 135 -12.69 -13.86 -0.99
C THR A 135 -11.96 -12.70 -1.68
N PRO A 136 -10.69 -12.88 -2.12
CA PRO A 136 -9.95 -11.84 -2.81
C PRO A 136 -10.33 -11.78 -4.29
N TYR A 137 -10.63 -10.59 -4.77
CA TYR A 137 -10.91 -10.28 -6.17
C TYR A 137 -9.81 -9.39 -6.73
N LEU A 138 -9.27 -9.80 -7.85
CA LEU A 138 -8.32 -9.02 -8.63
C LEU A 138 -9.11 -8.14 -9.59
N LEU A 139 -8.97 -6.82 -9.46
CA LEU A 139 -9.63 -5.85 -10.34
C LEU A 139 -8.73 -5.41 -11.48
N GLN A 140 -7.46 -5.12 -11.17
CA GLN A 140 -6.45 -4.75 -12.16
C GLN A 140 -5.05 -5.11 -11.69
N VAL A 141 -4.17 -5.46 -12.65
CA VAL A 141 -2.73 -5.65 -12.41
C VAL A 141 -1.95 -4.84 -13.45
N ARG A 142 -0.97 -4.12 -12.98
CA ARG A 142 -0.02 -3.37 -13.83
C ARG A 142 1.40 -3.58 -13.33
N ALA A 143 2.37 -3.51 -14.23
CA ALA A 143 3.76 -3.40 -13.83
C ALA A 143 4.03 -2.01 -13.26
N ILE A 144 4.79 -1.93 -12.17
CA ILE A 144 5.29 -0.65 -11.66
C ILE A 144 6.31 -0.13 -12.68
N THR A 145 5.96 0.95 -13.37
CA THR A 145 6.80 1.56 -14.43
C THR A 145 7.71 2.66 -13.90
N THR A 146 7.35 3.27 -12.78
CA THR A 146 8.22 4.23 -12.09
C THR A 146 9.33 3.46 -11.39
N GLN A 147 10.55 3.56 -11.92
CA GLN A 147 11.75 3.12 -11.23
C GLN A 147 12.35 4.35 -10.53
N PRO A 148 12.01 4.62 -9.27
CA PRO A 148 12.84 5.50 -8.47
C PRO A 148 14.25 4.88 -8.44
N ASN A 149 15.27 5.62 -8.06
CA ASN A 149 16.67 5.14 -7.91
C ASN A 149 16.71 3.94 -6.93
N TRP A 150 16.19 2.80 -7.36
CA TRP A 150 16.12 1.59 -6.54
C TRP A 150 17.54 1.05 -6.35
N ASN A 151 18.13 1.49 -5.27
CA ASN A 151 19.41 0.99 -4.86
C ASN A 151 19.21 -0.37 -4.17
N ARG A 152 19.78 -1.43 -4.73
CA ARG A 152 19.76 -2.78 -4.14
C ARG A 152 20.32 -2.84 -2.71
N LEU A 153 21.15 -1.87 -2.33
CA LEU A 153 21.65 -1.74 -0.98
C LEU A 153 20.57 -1.33 0.04
N VAL A 154 19.47 -0.71 -0.42
CA VAL A 154 18.38 -0.27 0.47
C VAL A 154 17.74 -1.46 1.20
N SER A 155 17.48 -2.56 0.51
CA SER A 155 16.90 -3.78 1.14
C SER A 155 17.79 -4.30 2.25
N LYS A 156 19.11 -4.39 2.00
CA LYS A 156 20.09 -4.83 3.00
C LYS A 156 20.16 -3.88 4.20
N GLN A 157 20.19 -2.58 3.94
CA GLN A 157 20.21 -1.57 5.00
C GLN A 157 18.94 -1.61 5.86
N ILE A 158 17.80 -1.84 5.25
CA ILE A 158 16.52 -1.99 5.97
C ILE A 158 16.55 -3.23 6.86
N ASP A 159 16.98 -4.38 6.34
CA ASP A 159 17.06 -5.62 7.12
C ASP A 159 18.00 -5.49 8.31
N GLU A 160 19.17 -4.90 8.12
CA GLU A 160 20.14 -4.62 9.18
C GLU A 160 19.57 -3.63 10.23
N THR A 161 18.88 -2.59 9.78
CA THR A 161 18.25 -1.61 10.66
C THR A 161 17.13 -2.22 11.47
N LEU A 162 16.26 -3.03 10.85
CA LEU A 162 15.16 -3.72 11.54
C LEU A 162 15.65 -4.67 12.63
N GLN A 163 16.76 -5.39 12.39
CA GLN A 163 17.39 -6.22 13.43
C GLN A 163 17.89 -5.37 14.61
N GLY A 164 18.50 -4.22 14.31
CA GLY A 164 18.94 -3.25 15.33
C GLY A 164 17.76 -2.68 16.14
N VAL A 165 16.68 -2.31 15.46
CA VAL A 165 15.44 -1.81 16.11
C VAL A 165 14.81 -2.87 17.00
N ASP A 166 14.69 -4.12 16.55
CA ASP A 166 14.13 -5.21 17.36
C ASP A 166 14.93 -5.42 18.65
N SER A 167 16.24 -5.43 18.54
CA SER A 167 17.15 -5.56 19.69
C SER A 167 17.04 -4.37 20.64
N PHE A 168 17.00 -3.15 20.11
CA PHE A 168 16.82 -1.93 20.89
C PHE A 168 15.50 -1.91 21.64
N VAL A 169 14.40 -2.23 20.97
CA VAL A 169 13.07 -2.27 21.59
C VAL A 169 13.01 -3.32 22.69
N LYS A 170 13.53 -4.51 22.48
CA LYS A 170 13.59 -5.57 23.50
C LYS A 170 14.38 -5.15 24.73
N ASP A 171 15.47 -4.43 24.52
CA ASP A 171 16.26 -3.92 25.64
C ASP A 171 15.52 -2.82 26.41
N ARG A 172 14.87 -1.89 25.70
CA ARG A 172 14.13 -0.77 26.31
C ARG A 172 12.80 -1.19 26.98
N LEU A 173 12.23 -2.32 26.62
CA LEU A 173 11.04 -2.86 27.29
C LEU A 173 11.34 -3.51 28.65
N LYS A 174 12.60 -3.68 29.02
CA LYS A 174 12.99 -4.17 30.33
C LYS A 174 12.59 -3.18 31.42
N ARG A 175 12.37 -3.71 32.63
CA ARG A 175 12.17 -2.87 33.81
C ARG A 175 13.41 -2.03 34.09
N PHE A 176 13.20 -0.76 34.40
CA PHE A 176 14.23 0.13 34.94
C PHE A 176 14.13 0.15 36.48
N ASP A 177 15.27 0.08 37.18
CA ASP A 177 15.32 -0.05 38.67
C ASP A 177 14.77 1.19 39.37
N ASP A 178 14.93 2.37 38.76
CA ASP A 178 14.51 3.65 39.36
C ASP A 178 13.05 4.06 39.01
N VAL A 179 12.30 3.22 38.30
CA VAL A 179 10.93 3.52 37.87
C VAL A 179 9.95 2.48 38.39
N TYR A 180 8.82 2.93 39.00
CA TYR A 180 7.74 2.04 39.41
C TYR A 180 7.10 1.38 38.19
N GLY A 181 6.90 0.07 38.27
CA GLY A 181 6.26 -0.72 37.20
C GLY A 181 7.00 -2.01 36.90
N LYS A 182 6.37 -2.90 36.14
CA LYS A 182 6.95 -4.19 35.75
C LYS A 182 7.57 -4.18 34.34
N THR A 183 7.20 -3.23 33.53
CA THR A 183 7.64 -3.09 32.13
C THR A 183 7.58 -1.64 31.69
N THR A 184 8.34 -1.29 30.68
CA THR A 184 8.32 0.01 30.00
C THR A 184 7.32 -0.02 28.87
N ILE A 185 6.56 1.06 28.71
CA ILE A 185 5.66 1.26 27.57
C ILE A 185 6.33 2.29 26.65
N LEU A 186 6.59 1.89 25.42
CA LEU A 186 7.05 2.81 24.38
C LEU A 186 5.84 3.51 23.76
N GLY A 187 5.89 4.83 23.66
CA GLY A 187 4.84 5.64 23.08
C GLY A 187 5.40 6.71 22.18
N GLN A 188 4.56 7.25 21.32
CA GLN A 188 4.87 8.42 20.52
C GLN A 188 4.38 9.66 21.28
N MET A 189 5.23 10.68 21.35
CA MET A 189 4.82 11.98 21.89
C MET A 189 3.88 12.67 20.88
N PRO A 190 2.62 12.95 21.23
CA PRO A 190 1.63 13.43 20.26
C PRO A 190 1.98 14.79 19.64
N ASP A 191 2.62 15.65 20.44
CA ASP A 191 2.95 17.03 20.05
C ASP A 191 4.34 17.15 19.40
N TRP A 192 5.03 16.02 19.23
CA TRP A 192 6.37 16.02 18.66
C TRP A 192 6.31 15.92 17.14
N ASN A 193 6.62 17.03 16.48
CA ASN A 193 6.67 17.08 15.02
C ASN A 193 8.06 17.47 14.53
N PRO A 194 8.94 16.50 14.23
CA PRO A 194 10.27 16.80 13.72
C PRO A 194 10.28 17.56 12.39
N VAL A 195 9.21 17.46 11.62
CA VAL A 195 9.06 18.15 10.33
C VAL A 195 9.11 19.68 10.49
N GLU A 196 8.61 20.21 11.60
CA GLU A 196 8.69 21.64 11.89
C GLU A 196 10.13 22.12 12.13
N MET A 197 10.99 21.24 12.62
CA MET A 197 12.39 21.58 12.91
C MET A 197 13.33 21.36 11.72
N ILE A 198 13.17 20.27 10.99
CA ILE A 198 14.14 19.83 9.98
C ILE A 198 13.55 19.65 8.59
N GLY A 199 12.23 19.87 8.41
CA GLY A 199 11.50 19.72 7.13
C GLY A 199 11.08 18.29 6.83
N VAL A 200 10.19 18.12 5.84
CA VAL A 200 9.65 16.82 5.40
C VAL A 200 10.75 15.95 4.78
N VAL A 201 11.69 16.58 4.06
CA VAL A 201 12.86 15.92 3.46
C VAL A 201 14.10 16.65 4.00
N PRO A 202 14.58 16.26 5.18
CA PRO A 202 15.73 16.93 5.79
C PRO A 202 17.01 16.71 5.00
N ARG A 203 17.85 17.73 4.94
CA ARG A 203 19.21 17.58 4.42
C ARG A 203 20.09 16.82 5.43
N ASP A 204 21.10 16.13 4.94
CA ASP A 204 21.96 15.23 5.74
C ASP A 204 22.50 15.89 7.00
N LEU A 205 22.98 17.13 6.91
CA LEU A 205 23.47 17.88 8.07
C LEU A 205 22.36 18.14 9.10
N ALA A 206 21.19 18.61 8.66
CA ALA A 206 20.06 18.86 9.55
C ALA A 206 19.59 17.58 10.24
N PHE A 207 19.51 16.48 9.49
CA PHE A 207 19.18 15.18 10.04
C PHE A 207 20.21 14.67 11.04
N SER A 208 21.50 14.79 10.76
CA SER A 208 22.57 14.35 11.65
C SER A 208 22.62 15.15 12.95
N LEU A 209 22.43 16.48 12.87
CA LEU A 209 22.33 17.35 14.04
C LEU A 209 21.10 17.00 14.89
N TYR A 210 19.95 16.86 14.27
CA TYR A 210 18.74 16.45 14.98
C TYR A 210 18.91 15.10 15.69
N LYS A 211 19.44 14.11 14.99
CA LYS A 211 19.73 12.78 15.55
C LYS A 211 20.68 12.86 16.75
N THR A 212 21.70 13.70 16.68
CA THR A 212 22.70 13.81 17.76
C THR A 212 22.14 14.60 18.93
N LEU A 213 21.65 15.83 18.68
CA LEU A 213 21.28 16.75 19.75
C LEU A 213 19.93 16.39 20.39
N ILE A 214 18.98 15.91 19.61
CA ILE A 214 17.63 15.66 20.11
C ILE A 214 17.45 14.19 20.49
N THR A 215 17.66 13.26 19.56
CA THR A 215 17.31 11.86 19.81
C THR A 215 18.32 11.10 20.67
N LYS A 216 19.59 11.53 20.77
CA LYS A 216 20.60 10.86 21.58
C LYS A 216 20.87 11.54 22.93
N GLU A 217 20.81 12.87 22.96
CA GLU A 217 21.21 13.62 24.15
C GLU A 217 20.01 14.04 25.03
N ILE A 218 18.81 14.17 24.44
CA ILE A 218 17.61 14.64 25.16
C ILE A 218 16.59 13.51 25.38
N CYS A 219 16.41 12.62 24.41
CA CYS A 219 15.49 11.50 24.49
C CYS A 219 16.22 10.20 24.78
#